data_e54c64a9c26de7708cd6c1320a4cffd1
#
_entry.id   e54c64a9c26de7708cd6c1320a4cffd1
#
_cell.length_a   1.000
_cell.length_b   1.000
_cell.length_c   1.000
_cell.angle_alpha   90.00
_cell.angle_beta   90.00
_cell.angle_gamma   90.00
#
_symmetry.space_group_name_H-M   'P 1'
#
loop_
_entity.id
_entity.type
_entity.pdbx_description
1 polymer ?
#
loop_
_entity_poly.entity_id
_entity_poly.type
_entity_poly.pdbx_seq_one_letter_code
_entity_poly.pdbx_strand_id
1 'polypeptide(L)'
;MAVRDSRGNTTKAIHQDLGQRRGWILTIAVGFAVQILSVVIGLKTVGPLCGSPLLPQSRAAEMADLQLRTTGLAAECYRNIDSASVPVWVLMALGIGLVLTGVAVRIVGIRRSMDRTRT
;
A
#
# COMPACT_ATOMS: atom_id res chain seq x y z
N MET A 1 -42.60 -20.86 -33.82
CA MET A 1 -41.51 -21.52 -33.08
C MET A 1 -40.36 -20.53 -33.00
N ALA A 2 -40.18 -19.86 -31.88
CA ALA A 2 -39.07 -18.93 -31.68
C ALA A 2 -37.91 -19.68 -31.06
N VAL A 3 -36.88 -19.96 -31.84
CA VAL A 3 -35.59 -20.44 -31.36
C VAL A 3 -34.92 -19.24 -30.67
N ARG A 4 -35.04 -19.17 -29.34
CA ARG A 4 -34.44 -18.15 -28.50
C ARG A 4 -32.94 -18.31 -28.59
N ASP A 5 -32.32 -17.28 -29.10
CA ASP A 5 -30.88 -17.13 -29.29
C ASP A 5 -30.17 -17.15 -27.92
N SER A 6 -29.82 -18.36 -27.45
CA SER A 6 -29.10 -18.60 -26.20
C SER A 6 -27.61 -18.23 -26.26
N ARG A 7 -27.09 -17.90 -27.46
CA ARG A 7 -25.66 -17.64 -27.68
C ARG A 7 -25.22 -16.25 -27.19
N GLY A 8 -26.11 -15.26 -27.17
CA GLY A 8 -25.77 -13.89 -26.77
C GLY A 8 -25.54 -13.73 -25.28
N ASN A 9 -26.10 -14.59 -24.43
CA ASN A 9 -25.97 -14.47 -22.98
C ASN A 9 -24.68 -15.12 -22.45
N THR A 10 -24.15 -16.12 -23.11
CA THR A 10 -22.95 -16.83 -22.70
C THR A 10 -21.66 -15.97 -22.87
N THR A 11 -21.61 -15.22 -23.98
CA THR A 11 -20.46 -14.35 -24.29
C THR A 11 -20.37 -13.15 -23.33
N LYS A 12 -21.51 -12.58 -22.91
CA LYS A 12 -21.54 -11.49 -21.92
C LYS A 12 -21.10 -11.97 -20.54
N ALA A 13 -21.49 -13.18 -20.13
CA ALA A 13 -21.11 -13.77 -18.85
C ALA A 13 -19.58 -14.04 -18.78
N ILE A 14 -18.98 -14.52 -19.86
CA ILE A 14 -17.54 -14.80 -19.93
C ILE A 14 -16.71 -13.50 -19.89
N HIS A 15 -17.15 -12.44 -20.56
CA HIS A 15 -16.48 -11.15 -20.53
C HIS A 15 -16.56 -10.47 -19.14
N GLN A 16 -17.67 -10.64 -18.43
CA GLN A 16 -17.85 -10.11 -17.09
C GLN A 16 -16.98 -10.83 -16.06
N ASP A 17 -16.82 -12.15 -16.18
CA ASP A 17 -16.00 -12.96 -15.27
C ASP A 17 -14.49 -12.69 -15.46
N LEU A 18 -14.03 -12.48 -16.69
CA LEU A 18 -12.65 -12.08 -16.98
C LEU A 18 -12.32 -10.67 -16.49
N GLY A 19 -13.25 -9.73 -16.54
CA GLY A 19 -13.09 -8.37 -16.03
C GLY A 19 -12.99 -8.36 -14.48
N GLN A 20 -13.79 -9.16 -13.83
CA GLN A 20 -13.81 -9.27 -12.38
C GLN A 20 -12.57 -10.00 -11.83
N ARG A 21 -12.05 -10.99 -12.55
CA ARG A 21 -10.79 -11.67 -12.21
C ARG A 21 -9.57 -10.78 -12.37
N ARG A 22 -9.55 -9.86 -13.31
CA ARG A 22 -8.45 -8.89 -13.48
C ARG A 22 -8.49 -7.77 -12.44
N GLY A 23 -9.67 -7.33 -12.04
CA GLY A 23 -9.84 -6.20 -11.12
C GLY A 23 -9.18 -6.43 -9.76
N TRP A 24 -9.39 -7.56 -9.10
CA TRP A 24 -8.81 -7.83 -7.78
C TRP A 24 -7.29 -8.01 -7.83
N ILE A 25 -6.75 -8.61 -8.91
CA ILE A 25 -5.30 -8.74 -9.10
C ILE A 25 -4.65 -7.37 -9.24
N LEU A 26 -5.26 -6.49 -10.05
CA LEU A 26 -4.79 -5.12 -10.20
C LEU A 26 -4.81 -4.34 -8.87
N THR A 27 -5.87 -4.49 -8.07
CA THR A 27 -5.98 -3.82 -6.77
C THR A 27 -4.87 -4.28 -5.81
N ILE A 28 -4.59 -5.57 -5.75
CA ILE A 28 -3.51 -6.11 -4.93
C ILE A 28 -2.15 -5.65 -5.46
N ALA A 29 -1.92 -5.68 -6.77
CA ALA A 29 -0.67 -5.26 -7.39
C ALA A 29 -0.38 -3.77 -7.14
N VAL A 30 -1.40 -2.91 -7.26
CA VAL A 30 -1.28 -1.48 -6.95
C VAL A 30 -0.99 -1.28 -5.46
N GLY A 31 -1.69 -1.97 -4.57
CA GLY A 31 -1.44 -1.92 -3.13
C GLY A 31 -0.01 -2.30 -2.78
N PHE A 32 0.52 -3.35 -3.42
CA PHE A 32 1.90 -3.79 -3.21
C PHE A 32 2.93 -2.79 -3.76
N ALA A 33 2.67 -2.19 -4.92
CA ALA A 33 3.52 -1.15 -5.49
C ALA A 33 3.59 0.09 -4.59
N VAL A 34 2.46 0.52 -4.02
CA VAL A 34 2.40 1.62 -3.06
C VAL A 34 3.18 1.29 -1.78
N GLN A 35 3.12 0.04 -1.30
CA GLN A 35 3.91 -0.42 -0.15
C GLN A 35 5.41 -0.30 -0.42
N ILE A 36 5.87 -0.82 -1.55
CA ILE A 36 7.29 -0.76 -1.93
C ILE A 36 7.74 0.71 -2.04
N LEU A 37 6.94 1.55 -2.67
CA LEU A 37 7.24 2.98 -2.80
C LEU A 37 7.35 3.67 -1.43
N SER A 38 6.44 3.35 -0.50
CA SER A 38 6.48 3.86 0.88
C SER A 38 7.76 3.47 1.60
N VAL A 39 8.20 2.22 1.46
CA VAL A 39 9.46 1.74 2.06
C VAL A 39 10.66 2.45 1.44
N VAL A 40 10.71 2.58 0.12
CA VAL A 40 11.80 3.27 -0.59
C VAL A 40 11.91 4.74 -0.16
N ILE A 41 10.77 5.44 -0.05
CA ILE A 41 10.73 6.82 0.42
C ILE A 41 11.15 6.89 1.89
N GLY A 42 10.65 5.97 2.73
CA GLY A 42 10.96 5.92 4.16
C GLY A 42 12.41 5.56 4.48
N LEU A 43 13.15 4.95 3.55
CA LEU A 43 14.59 4.67 3.69
C LEU A 43 15.48 5.79 3.16
N LYS A 44 14.93 6.80 2.48
CA LYS A 44 15.72 7.97 2.07
C LYS A 44 16.18 8.75 3.30
N THR A 45 17.46 9.07 3.34
CA THR A 45 18.06 9.90 4.38
C THR A 45 17.55 11.34 4.30
N VAL A 46 17.08 11.87 5.43
CA VAL A 46 16.53 13.22 5.53
C VAL A 46 17.62 14.26 5.80
N GLY A 47 18.85 13.80 6.16
CA GLY A 47 20.02 14.65 6.37
C GLY A 47 21.26 13.82 6.67
N PRO A 48 22.46 14.43 6.59
CA PRO A 48 23.74 13.70 6.67
C PRO A 48 23.97 12.99 8.00
N LEU A 49 23.30 13.36 9.08
CA LEU A 49 23.44 12.78 10.42
C LEU A 49 22.10 12.36 11.05
N CYS A 50 20.98 12.58 10.36
CA CYS A 50 19.64 12.36 10.93
C CYS A 50 19.10 10.96 10.68
N GLY A 51 19.62 10.24 9.65
CA GLY A 51 19.08 8.94 9.24
C GLY A 51 17.83 9.06 8.38
N SER A 52 16.99 8.04 8.40
CA SER A 52 15.74 7.98 7.64
C SER A 52 14.52 7.85 8.54
N PRO A 53 13.31 8.18 8.06
CA PRO A 53 12.08 8.06 8.85
C PRO A 53 11.82 6.66 9.44
N LEU A 54 12.29 5.62 8.77
CA LEU A 54 12.15 4.22 9.23
C LEU A 54 13.33 3.77 10.11
N LEU A 55 14.51 4.41 9.98
CA LEU A 55 15.72 4.11 10.76
C LEU A 55 16.33 5.42 11.29
N PRO A 56 15.74 6.00 12.34
CA PRO A 56 16.24 7.23 12.91
C PRO A 56 17.58 7.02 13.61
N GLN A 57 18.58 7.82 13.24
CA GLN A 57 19.92 7.80 13.83
C GLN A 57 20.19 9.08 14.63
N SER A 58 19.25 9.49 15.47
CA SER A 58 19.33 10.72 16.27
C SER A 58 20.54 10.77 17.22
N ARG A 59 21.05 9.62 17.67
CA ARG A 59 22.23 9.55 18.54
C ARG A 59 23.48 10.13 17.90
N ALA A 60 23.64 10.02 16.58
CA ALA A 60 24.77 10.62 15.87
C ALA A 60 24.70 12.15 15.88
N ALA A 61 23.50 12.70 15.74
CA ALA A 61 23.25 14.14 15.81
C ALA A 61 23.45 14.69 17.21
N GLU A 62 23.00 13.95 18.25
CA GLU A 62 23.24 14.32 19.66
C GLU A 62 24.73 14.35 20.02
N MET A 63 25.49 13.35 19.53
CA MET A 63 26.95 13.35 19.74
C MET A 63 27.64 14.49 19.00
N ALA A 64 27.19 14.85 17.82
CA ALA A 64 27.70 15.96 17.03
C ALA A 64 27.43 17.32 17.76
N ASP A 65 26.24 17.52 18.33
CA ASP A 65 25.87 18.68 19.09
C ASP A 65 26.77 18.85 20.34
N LEU A 66 27.09 17.76 21.03
CA LEU A 66 27.99 17.76 22.18
C LEU A 66 29.43 18.11 21.79
N GLN A 67 29.91 17.61 20.64
CA GLN A 67 31.28 17.86 20.16
C GLN A 67 31.46 19.28 19.61
N LEU A 68 30.48 19.79 18.90
CA LEU A 68 30.56 21.10 18.24
C LEU A 68 30.07 22.25 19.13
N ARG A 69 29.55 21.97 20.34
CA ARG A 69 28.86 22.94 21.20
C ARG A 69 27.77 23.74 20.48
N THR A 70 27.19 23.17 19.47
CA THR A 70 26.06 23.74 18.73
C THR A 70 24.77 23.17 19.30
N THR A 71 23.84 24.03 19.65
CA THR A 71 22.52 23.64 20.15
C THR A 71 21.54 23.78 19.01
N GLY A 72 21.01 22.66 18.47
CA GLY A 72 19.93 22.74 17.51
C GLY A 72 19.93 21.69 16.38
N LEU A 73 21.06 21.05 16.09
CA LEU A 73 21.16 20.02 15.05
C LEU A 73 20.22 18.82 15.34
N ALA A 74 20.22 18.33 16.57
CA ALA A 74 19.36 17.25 16.99
C ALA A 74 17.88 17.64 16.91
N ALA A 75 17.54 18.86 17.36
CA ALA A 75 16.15 19.34 17.28
C ALA A 75 15.66 19.51 15.85
N GLU A 76 16.51 19.97 14.95
CA GLU A 76 16.20 20.09 13.53
C GLU A 76 16.04 18.72 12.86
N CYS A 77 16.87 17.73 13.21
CA CYS A 77 16.73 16.35 12.80
C CYS A 77 15.39 15.75 13.23
N TYR A 78 14.99 15.90 14.48
CA TYR A 78 13.70 15.40 14.97
C TYR A 78 12.54 16.03 14.21
N ARG A 79 12.58 17.34 14.00
CA ARG A 79 11.54 18.05 13.26
C ARG A 79 11.43 17.61 11.80
N ASN A 80 12.56 17.37 11.13
CA ASN A 80 12.61 16.92 9.75
C ASN A 80 12.16 15.44 9.61
N ILE A 81 12.54 14.57 10.55
CA ILE A 81 12.08 13.18 10.58
C ILE A 81 10.57 13.12 10.84
N ASP A 82 10.06 13.91 11.79
CA ASP A 82 8.66 13.93 12.14
C ASP A 82 7.79 14.37 10.95
N SER A 83 8.17 15.46 10.28
CA SER A 83 7.47 15.94 9.10
C SER A 83 7.53 14.95 7.92
N ALA A 84 8.64 14.23 7.75
CA ALA A 84 8.80 13.24 6.69
C ALA A 84 8.12 11.89 7.02
N SER A 85 7.88 11.60 8.30
CA SER A 85 7.26 10.35 8.73
C SER A 85 5.76 10.28 8.40
N VAL A 86 5.05 11.40 8.47
CA VAL A 86 3.60 11.46 8.21
C VAL A 86 3.21 10.90 6.84
N PRO A 87 3.79 11.36 5.71
CA PRO A 87 3.44 10.81 4.41
C PRO A 87 3.80 9.32 4.26
N VAL A 88 4.86 8.85 4.89
CA VAL A 88 5.26 7.44 4.88
C VAL A 88 4.21 6.58 5.56
N TRP A 89 3.74 6.97 6.75
CA TRP A 89 2.71 6.25 7.48
C TRP A 89 1.38 6.25 6.76
N VAL A 90 0.99 7.38 6.16
CA VAL A 90 -0.24 7.48 5.36
C VAL A 90 -0.18 6.54 4.14
N LEU A 91 0.92 6.54 3.40
CA LEU A 91 1.09 5.65 2.25
C LEU A 91 1.09 4.17 2.66
N MET A 92 1.72 3.84 3.79
CA MET A 92 1.73 2.49 4.33
C MET A 92 0.32 2.02 4.70
N ALA A 93 -0.46 2.85 5.39
CA ALA A 93 -1.85 2.56 5.75
C ALA A 93 -2.74 2.39 4.52
N LEU A 94 -2.59 3.24 3.50
CA LEU A 94 -3.32 3.13 2.24
C LEU A 94 -2.96 1.84 1.50
N GLY A 95 -1.68 1.48 1.42
CA GLY A 95 -1.23 0.25 0.78
C GLY A 95 -1.81 -1.00 1.44
N ILE A 96 -1.78 -1.06 2.78
CA ILE A 96 -2.37 -2.15 3.56
C ILE A 96 -3.89 -2.22 3.32
N GLY A 97 -4.58 -1.07 3.36
CA GLY A 97 -6.01 -0.99 3.12
C GLY A 97 -6.42 -1.54 1.75
N LEU A 98 -5.68 -1.20 0.70
CA LEU A 98 -5.92 -1.70 -0.66
C LEU A 98 -5.73 -3.22 -0.75
N VAL A 99 -4.68 -3.75 -0.15
CA VAL A 99 -4.42 -5.20 -0.12
C VAL A 99 -5.54 -5.94 0.61
N LEU A 100 -5.94 -5.46 1.80
CA LEU A 100 -7.02 -6.06 2.59
C LEU A 100 -8.35 -6.03 1.85
N THR A 101 -8.66 -4.91 1.18
CA THR A 101 -9.87 -4.77 0.36
C THR A 101 -9.86 -5.77 -0.81
N GLY A 102 -8.74 -5.92 -1.51
CA GLY A 102 -8.59 -6.89 -2.59
C GLY A 102 -8.80 -8.33 -2.12
N VAL A 103 -8.26 -8.69 -0.96
CA VAL A 103 -8.44 -10.01 -0.35
C VAL A 103 -9.90 -10.24 0.08
N ALA A 104 -10.53 -9.25 0.72
CA ALA A 104 -11.93 -9.33 1.15
C ALA A 104 -12.88 -9.55 -0.02
N VAL A 105 -12.71 -8.81 -1.12
CA VAL A 105 -13.51 -8.99 -2.35
C VAL A 105 -13.36 -10.41 -2.90
N ARG A 106 -12.17 -10.98 -2.85
CA ARG A 106 -11.94 -12.35 -3.29
C ARG A 106 -12.67 -13.38 -2.41
N ILE A 107 -12.59 -13.22 -1.10
CA ILE A 107 -13.25 -14.14 -0.14
C ILE A 107 -14.77 -14.12 -0.34
N VAL A 108 -15.36 -12.93 -0.47
CA VAL A 108 -16.80 -12.78 -0.71
C VAL A 108 -17.21 -13.39 -2.04
N GLY A 109 -16.38 -13.22 -3.09
CA GLY A 109 -16.61 -13.83 -4.40
C GLY A 109 -16.64 -15.35 -4.34
N ILE A 110 -15.71 -15.97 -3.62
CA ILE A 110 -15.65 -17.44 -3.45
C ILE A 110 -16.88 -17.95 -2.67
N ARG A 111 -17.27 -17.28 -1.60
CA ARG A 111 -18.44 -17.67 -0.78
C ARG A 111 -19.73 -17.64 -1.60
N ARG A 112 -19.94 -16.61 -2.40
CA ARG A 112 -21.12 -16.52 -3.29
C ARG A 112 -21.15 -17.59 -4.37
N SER A 113 -19.99 -18.04 -4.85
CA SER A 113 -19.88 -19.13 -5.82
C SER A 113 -20.27 -20.47 -5.21
N MET A 114 -19.88 -20.74 -3.97
CA MET A 114 -20.21 -21.99 -3.27
C MET A 114 -21.71 -22.07 -2.92
N ASP A 115 -22.35 -20.96 -2.63
CA ASP A 115 -23.77 -20.91 -2.29
C ASP A 115 -24.65 -21.19 -3.50
N ARG A 116 -24.19 -20.81 -4.71
CA ARG A 116 -24.89 -21.11 -5.97
C ARG A 116 -24.85 -22.58 -6.41
N THR A 117 -23.86 -23.33 -5.93
CA THR A 117 -23.75 -24.77 -6.26
C THR A 117 -24.52 -25.64 -5.28
N ARG A 118 -25.06 -25.09 -4.21
CA ARG A 118 -25.86 -25.81 -3.21
C ARG A 118 -27.39 -25.77 -3.46
N THR A 119 -27.85 -24.93 -4.37
CA THR A 119 -29.24 -24.86 -4.83
C THR A 119 -29.41 -25.55 -6.17
#